data_4fe4b091269ab83c998a022b60b886d7
#
_entry.id   4fe4b091269ab83c998a022b60b886d7
#
_cell.length_a   1.000
_cell.length_b   1.000
_cell.length_c   1.000
_cell.angle_alpha   90.00
_cell.angle_beta   90.00
_cell.angle_gamma   90.00
#
_symmetry.space_group_name_H-M   'P 1'
#
loop_
_entity.id
_entity.type
_entity.pdbx_description
1 polymer ?
#
loop_
_entity_poly.entity_id
_entity_poly.type
_entity_poly.pdbx_seq_one_letter_code
_entity_poly.pdbx_strand_id
1 'polypeptide(L)'
;MPPVFSHGDLRLYLLNLLDESPRHGYDLMQALSDRTGGTYTPSAGTIYPRLAKLEEEGLVTKTVDGRKTVYAITDAGRAEVAARAGDLEGIEAGLADSVRLIADEVRGSVREAMKSLRADLAAAAQTDQGAAKARTSGEDAARAD
;
A
#
# COMPACT_ATOMS: atom_id res chain seq x y z
N MET A 1 15.49 -12.79 -0.64
CA MET A 1 14.93 -11.55 -0.11
C MET A 1 14.29 -11.80 1.24
N PRO A 2 14.62 -11.02 2.26
CA PRO A 2 13.98 -11.24 3.56
C PRO A 2 12.48 -10.97 3.44
N PRO A 3 11.65 -11.69 4.20
CA PRO A 3 10.21 -11.44 4.18
C PRO A 3 9.93 -10.04 4.75
N VAL A 4 8.88 -9.39 4.22
CA VAL A 4 8.46 -8.06 4.68
C VAL A 4 8.09 -8.12 6.17
N PHE A 5 7.42 -9.20 6.57
CA PHE A 5 7.07 -9.43 7.96
C PHE A 5 7.64 -10.77 8.41
N SER A 6 8.30 -10.78 9.57
CA SER A 6 8.58 -12.01 10.25
C SER A 6 7.28 -12.55 10.85
N HIS A 7 7.30 -13.78 11.35
CA HIS A 7 6.10 -14.42 11.91
C HIS A 7 5.50 -13.61 13.06
N GLY A 8 6.33 -13.14 13.97
CA GLY A 8 5.87 -12.32 15.09
C GLY A 8 5.48 -10.90 14.68
N ASP A 9 6.15 -10.36 13.66
CA ASP A 9 5.88 -9.01 13.16
C ASP A 9 4.52 -8.92 12.51
N LEU A 10 4.14 -9.92 11.70
CA LEU A 10 2.83 -9.95 11.07
C LEU A 10 1.72 -10.03 12.11
N ARG A 11 1.90 -10.86 13.13
CA ARG A 11 0.97 -10.99 14.25
C ARG A 11 0.73 -9.63 14.92
N LEU A 12 1.80 -8.95 15.27
CA LEU A 12 1.73 -7.64 15.92
C LEU A 12 1.10 -6.60 15.01
N TYR A 13 1.45 -6.61 13.73
CA TYR A 13 0.93 -5.63 12.79
C TYR A 13 -0.57 -5.82 12.53
N LEU A 14 -1.05 -7.06 12.51
CA LEU A 14 -2.49 -7.34 12.40
C LEU A 14 -3.24 -6.75 13.60
N LEU A 15 -2.68 -6.92 14.81
CA LEU A 15 -3.26 -6.30 16.01
C LEU A 15 -3.28 -4.78 15.89
N ASN A 16 -2.21 -4.19 15.36
CA ASN A 16 -2.14 -2.75 15.17
C ASN A 16 -3.21 -2.25 14.20
N LEU A 17 -3.43 -2.96 13.12
CA LEU A 17 -4.47 -2.59 12.15
C LEU A 17 -5.85 -2.64 12.78
N LEU A 18 -6.11 -3.64 13.62
CA LEU A 18 -7.38 -3.76 14.32
C LEU A 18 -7.51 -2.73 15.45
N ASP A 19 -6.39 -2.28 16.01
CA ASP A 19 -6.40 -1.21 16.99
C ASP A 19 -6.86 0.12 16.37
N GLU A 20 -6.59 0.32 15.09
CA GLU A 20 -7.05 1.50 14.37
C GLU A 20 -8.56 1.46 14.15
N SER A 21 -9.11 0.33 13.75
CA SER A 21 -10.54 0.13 13.58
C SER A 21 -10.85 -1.35 13.36
N PRO A 22 -12.08 -1.80 13.71
CA PRO A 22 -12.51 -3.14 13.32
C PRO A 22 -12.50 -3.28 11.80
N ARG A 23 -12.16 -4.48 11.31
CA ARG A 23 -12.01 -4.73 9.87
C ARG A 23 -12.47 -6.12 9.50
N HIS A 24 -12.91 -6.26 8.26
CA HIS A 24 -13.11 -7.58 7.66
C HIS A 24 -11.75 -8.17 7.30
N GLY A 25 -11.69 -9.51 7.17
CA GLY A 25 -10.44 -10.17 6.77
C GLY A 25 -9.90 -9.66 5.44
N TYR A 26 -10.79 -9.41 4.48
CA TYR A 26 -10.40 -8.84 3.18
C TYR A 26 -9.77 -7.45 3.35
N ASP A 27 -10.35 -6.62 4.21
CA ASP A 27 -9.83 -5.27 4.48
C ASP A 27 -8.43 -5.33 5.11
N LEU A 28 -8.18 -6.33 5.94
CA LEU A 28 -6.83 -6.53 6.52
C LEU A 28 -5.81 -6.88 5.43
N MET A 29 -6.19 -7.76 4.50
CA MET A 29 -5.32 -8.11 3.38
C MET A 29 -5.04 -6.89 2.51
N GLN A 30 -6.06 -6.10 2.24
CA GLN A 30 -5.93 -4.88 1.44
C GLN A 30 -5.05 -3.85 2.14
N ALA A 31 -5.24 -3.66 3.44
CA ALA A 31 -4.43 -2.72 4.23
C ALA A 31 -2.96 -3.13 4.23
N LEU A 32 -2.67 -4.43 4.36
CA LEU A 32 -1.30 -4.92 4.31
C LEU A 32 -0.66 -4.66 2.94
N SER A 33 -1.40 -4.88 1.87
CA SER A 33 -0.93 -4.60 0.53
C SER A 33 -0.64 -3.10 0.36
N ASP A 34 -1.59 -2.26 0.78
CA ASP A 34 -1.46 -0.80 0.64
C ASP A 34 -0.29 -0.25 1.45
N ARG A 35 -0.12 -0.71 2.67
CA ARG A 35 0.93 -0.19 3.55
C ARG A 35 2.34 -0.67 3.20
N THR A 36 2.43 -1.72 2.42
CA THR A 36 3.72 -2.22 1.93
C THR A 36 4.01 -1.77 0.50
N GLY A 37 3.16 -0.90 -0.06
CA GLY A 37 3.32 -0.45 -1.44
C GLY A 37 3.15 -1.58 -2.44
N GLY A 38 2.41 -2.62 -2.09
CA GLY A 38 2.17 -3.77 -2.95
C GLY A 38 3.26 -4.84 -2.90
N THR A 39 4.28 -4.68 -2.05
CA THR A 39 5.37 -5.67 -1.93
C THR A 39 4.94 -6.91 -1.14
N TYR A 40 3.88 -6.79 -0.36
CA TYR A 40 3.34 -7.89 0.41
C TYR A 40 1.82 -7.95 0.19
N THR A 41 1.37 -8.99 -0.51
CA THR A 41 -0.05 -9.22 -0.80
C THR A 41 -0.41 -10.60 -0.23
N PRO A 42 -0.79 -10.66 1.05
CA PRO A 42 -1.05 -11.94 1.69
C PRO A 42 -2.31 -12.59 1.15
N SER A 43 -2.31 -13.92 1.13
CA SER A 43 -3.48 -14.70 0.74
C SER A 43 -4.36 -14.96 1.96
N ALA A 44 -5.60 -15.39 1.71
CA ALA A 44 -6.51 -15.83 2.75
C ALA A 44 -5.90 -16.97 3.57
N GLY A 45 -5.17 -17.87 2.91
CA GLY A 45 -4.51 -18.99 3.58
C GLY A 45 -3.41 -18.57 4.54
N THR A 46 -2.90 -17.36 4.41
CA THR A 46 -1.91 -16.79 5.34
C THR A 46 -2.60 -16.03 6.49
N ILE A 47 -3.61 -15.24 6.17
CA ILE A 47 -4.20 -14.31 7.12
C ILE A 47 -5.21 -14.97 8.07
N TYR A 48 -6.12 -15.78 7.56
CA TYR A 48 -7.17 -16.35 8.40
C TYR A 48 -6.66 -17.29 9.49
N PRO A 49 -5.66 -18.15 9.27
CA PRO A 49 -5.09 -18.93 10.37
C PRO A 49 -4.46 -18.08 11.45
N ARG A 50 -3.85 -16.96 11.09
CA ARG A 50 -3.25 -16.04 12.07
C ARG A 50 -4.31 -15.32 12.89
N LEU A 51 -5.41 -14.92 12.24
CA LEU A 51 -6.54 -14.30 12.94
C LEU A 51 -7.18 -15.28 13.89
N ALA A 52 -7.34 -16.54 13.47
CA ALA A 52 -7.86 -17.59 14.33
C ALA A 52 -6.99 -17.79 15.57
N LYS A 53 -5.68 -17.74 15.41
CA LYS A 53 -4.74 -17.86 16.52
C LYS A 53 -4.86 -16.69 17.49
N LEU A 54 -5.00 -15.47 16.97
CA LEU A 54 -5.20 -14.29 17.79
C LEU A 54 -6.52 -14.35 18.57
N GLU A 55 -7.57 -14.87 17.93
CA GLU A 55 -8.85 -15.08 18.60
C GLU A 55 -8.71 -16.10 19.72
N GLU A 56 -8.02 -17.20 19.45
CA GLU A 56 -7.73 -18.25 20.43
C GLU A 56 -6.99 -17.70 21.65
N GLU A 57 -6.08 -16.77 21.43
CA GLU A 57 -5.30 -16.11 22.48
C GLU A 57 -6.08 -15.02 23.21
N GLY A 58 -7.31 -14.73 22.78
CA GLY A 58 -8.14 -13.71 23.40
C GLY A 58 -7.75 -12.28 23.03
N LEU A 59 -6.97 -12.10 21.99
CA LEU A 59 -6.47 -10.77 21.58
C LEU A 59 -7.39 -10.11 20.55
N VAL A 60 -8.21 -10.89 19.84
CA VAL A 60 -9.22 -10.37 18.91
C VAL A 60 -10.52 -11.11 19.09
N THR A 61 -11.62 -10.48 18.67
CA THR A 61 -12.94 -11.10 18.58
C THR A 61 -13.34 -11.18 17.13
N LYS A 62 -14.24 -12.11 16.85
CA LYS A 62 -14.79 -12.32 15.53
C LYS A 62 -16.31 -12.24 15.60
N THR A 63 -16.91 -11.38 14.81
CA THR A 63 -18.36 -11.20 14.76
C THR A 63 -18.82 -11.37 13.32
N VAL A 64 -19.86 -12.17 13.12
CA VAL A 64 -20.46 -12.35 11.80
C VAL A 64 -21.48 -11.24 11.58
N ASP A 65 -21.32 -10.50 10.48
CA ASP A 65 -22.21 -9.43 10.07
C ASP A 65 -22.71 -9.75 8.66
N GLY A 66 -23.88 -10.38 8.57
CA GLY A 66 -24.39 -10.88 7.31
C GLY A 66 -23.49 -11.97 6.74
N ARG A 67 -22.94 -11.74 5.56
CA ARG A 67 -22.01 -12.68 4.90
C ARG A 67 -20.55 -12.39 5.23
N LYS A 68 -20.30 -11.32 5.97
CA LYS A 68 -18.95 -10.88 6.29
C LYS A 68 -18.62 -11.13 7.73
N THR A 69 -17.34 -11.33 8.00
CA THR A 69 -16.83 -11.52 9.35
C THR A 69 -15.99 -10.31 9.71
N VAL A 70 -16.33 -9.67 10.83
CA VAL A 70 -15.60 -8.49 11.33
C VAL A 70 -14.71 -8.93 12.48
N TYR A 71 -13.45 -8.57 12.41
CA TYR A 71 -12.48 -8.78 13.48
C TYR A 71 -12.29 -7.47 14.23
N ALA A 72 -12.20 -7.56 15.54
CA ALA A 72 -11.98 -6.41 16.41
C ALA A 72 -10.96 -6.76 17.48
N ILE A 73 -10.18 -5.78 17.90
CA ILE A 73 -9.19 -5.97 18.95
C ILE A 73 -9.88 -5.96 20.31
N THR A 74 -9.39 -6.77 21.24
CA THR A 74 -9.85 -6.78 22.63
C THR A 74 -8.95 -5.87 23.48
N ASP A 75 -9.33 -5.64 24.74
CA ASP A 75 -8.49 -4.91 25.68
C ASP A 75 -7.15 -5.61 25.87
N ALA A 76 -7.14 -6.93 25.91
CA ALA A 76 -5.92 -7.71 25.98
C ALA A 76 -5.04 -7.51 24.72
N GLY A 77 -5.68 -7.42 23.55
CA GLY A 77 -4.99 -7.14 22.30
C GLY A 77 -4.35 -5.74 22.32
N ARG A 78 -5.07 -4.76 22.81
CA ARG A 78 -4.53 -3.39 22.94
C ARG A 78 -3.36 -3.33 23.91
N ALA A 79 -3.44 -4.08 25.01
CA ALA A 79 -2.35 -4.17 25.97
C ALA A 79 -1.09 -4.78 25.33
N GLU A 80 -1.27 -5.79 24.48
CA GLU A 80 -0.17 -6.42 23.74
C GLU A 80 0.49 -5.41 22.80
N VAL A 81 -0.30 -4.64 22.05
CA VAL A 81 0.22 -3.59 21.15
C VAL A 81 1.00 -2.55 21.94
N ALA A 82 0.46 -2.10 23.06
CA ALA A 82 1.12 -1.11 23.91
C ALA A 82 2.42 -1.64 24.49
N ALA A 83 2.44 -2.91 24.94
CA ALA A 83 3.62 -3.54 25.50
C ALA A 83 4.74 -3.72 24.46
N ARG A 84 4.38 -3.80 23.19
CA ARG A 84 5.33 -4.00 22.10
C ARG A 84 5.42 -2.79 21.18
N ALA A 85 5.17 -1.60 21.69
CA ALA A 85 5.19 -0.37 20.91
C ALA A 85 6.54 -0.13 20.19
N GLY A 86 7.66 -0.46 20.86
CA GLY A 86 8.98 -0.33 20.25
C GLY A 86 9.17 -1.25 19.05
N ASP A 87 8.68 -2.49 19.16
CA ASP A 87 8.72 -3.44 18.04
C ASP A 87 7.88 -2.96 16.88
N LEU A 88 6.70 -2.41 17.19
CA LEU A 88 5.80 -1.87 16.17
C LEU A 88 6.43 -0.68 15.45
N GLU A 89 7.10 0.21 16.18
CA GLU A 89 7.81 1.33 15.57
C GLU A 89 8.87 0.84 14.58
N GLY A 90 9.59 -0.22 14.92
CA GLY A 90 10.57 -0.83 14.04
C GLY A 90 9.95 -1.40 12.78
N ILE A 91 8.79 -2.05 12.90
CA ILE A 91 8.05 -2.58 11.75
C ILE A 91 7.62 -1.44 10.85
N GLU A 92 7.03 -0.40 11.40
CA GLU A 92 6.56 0.76 10.63
C GLU A 92 7.70 1.49 9.93
N ALA A 93 8.85 1.63 10.59
CA ALA A 93 10.02 2.23 9.98
C ALA A 93 10.51 1.41 8.80
N GLY A 94 10.52 0.08 8.93
CA GLY A 94 10.89 -0.82 7.84
C GLY A 94 9.94 -0.74 6.67
N LEU A 95 8.64 -0.63 6.93
CA LEU A 95 7.63 -0.47 5.89
C LEU A 95 7.80 0.87 5.17
N ALA A 96 8.03 1.94 5.92
CA ALA A 96 8.25 3.27 5.34
C ALA A 96 9.47 3.29 4.43
N ASP A 97 10.54 2.63 4.83
CA ASP A 97 11.76 2.51 4.01
C ASP A 97 11.48 1.72 2.73
N SER A 98 10.75 0.63 2.82
CA SER A 98 10.40 -0.19 1.66
C SER A 98 9.55 0.60 0.66
N VAL A 99 8.55 1.33 1.16
CA VAL A 99 7.70 2.17 0.32
C VAL A 99 8.51 3.29 -0.32
N ARG A 100 9.42 3.89 0.41
CA ARG A 100 10.29 4.95 -0.10
C ARG A 100 11.17 4.45 -1.24
N LEU A 101 11.75 3.26 -1.09
CA LEU A 101 12.58 2.66 -2.13
C LEU A 101 11.79 2.42 -3.41
N ILE A 102 10.57 1.91 -3.27
CA ILE A 102 9.67 1.69 -4.42
C ILE A 102 9.31 3.03 -5.07
N ALA A 103 8.97 4.04 -4.26
CA ALA A 103 8.62 5.36 -4.78
C ALA A 103 9.79 5.99 -5.53
N ASP A 104 11.01 5.85 -5.03
CA ASP A 104 12.21 6.35 -5.69
C ASP A 104 12.46 5.64 -7.01
N GLU A 105 12.27 4.32 -7.06
CA GLU A 105 12.40 3.54 -8.27
C GLU A 105 11.38 3.97 -9.31
N VAL A 106 10.12 4.14 -8.91
CA VAL A 106 9.05 4.59 -9.80
C VAL A 106 9.33 6.00 -10.31
N ARG A 107 9.79 6.89 -9.45
CA ARG A 107 10.16 8.25 -9.86
C ARG A 107 11.28 8.25 -10.87
N GLY A 108 12.28 7.38 -10.68
CA GLY A 108 13.36 7.20 -11.63
C GLY A 108 12.85 6.73 -12.98
N SER A 109 11.97 5.73 -12.99
CA SER A 109 11.38 5.21 -14.22
C SER A 109 10.54 6.25 -14.94
N VAL A 110 9.75 7.01 -14.19
CA VAL A 110 8.93 8.09 -14.77
C VAL A 110 9.81 9.19 -15.35
N ARG A 111 10.88 9.55 -14.64
CA ARG A 111 11.83 10.56 -15.11
C ARG A 111 12.48 10.13 -16.42
N GLU A 112 12.89 8.87 -16.52
CA GLU A 112 13.46 8.31 -17.74
C GLU A 112 12.44 8.34 -18.89
N ALA A 113 11.21 7.93 -18.61
CA ALA A 113 10.13 7.93 -19.60
C ALA A 113 9.84 9.33 -20.09
N MET A 114 9.81 10.31 -19.19
CA MET A 114 9.55 11.70 -19.54
C MET A 114 10.69 12.29 -20.37
N LYS A 115 11.93 11.91 -20.05
CA LYS A 115 13.10 12.33 -20.81
C LYS A 115 13.04 11.81 -22.25
N SER A 116 12.70 10.54 -22.42
CA SER A 116 12.53 9.94 -23.76
C SER A 116 11.40 10.62 -24.53
N LEU A 117 10.27 10.86 -23.87
CA LEU A 117 9.13 11.52 -24.49
C LEU A 117 9.48 12.94 -24.96
N ARG A 118 10.21 13.68 -24.17
CA ARG A 118 10.67 15.02 -24.54
C ARG A 118 11.56 15.00 -25.77
N ALA A 119 12.49 14.04 -25.82
CA ALA A 119 13.36 13.87 -26.97
C ALA A 119 12.56 13.53 -28.23
N ASP A 120 11.59 12.64 -28.12
CA ASP A 120 10.73 12.24 -29.24
C ASP A 120 9.88 13.42 -29.74
N LEU A 121 9.31 14.19 -28.82
CA LEU A 121 8.51 15.37 -29.16
C LEU A 121 9.36 16.44 -29.83
N ALA A 122 10.59 16.65 -29.37
CA ALA A 122 11.51 17.61 -29.96
C ALA A 122 11.86 17.21 -31.40
N ALA A 123 12.12 15.92 -31.63
CA ALA A 123 12.41 15.41 -32.96
C ALA A 123 11.21 15.57 -33.91
N ALA A 124 10.01 15.27 -33.41
CA ALA A 124 8.77 15.43 -34.19
C ALA A 124 8.50 16.89 -34.53
N ALA A 125 8.75 17.80 -33.60
CA ALA A 125 8.56 19.23 -33.82
C ALA A 125 9.50 19.77 -34.88
N GLN A 126 10.71 19.26 -34.96
CA GLN A 126 11.68 19.66 -35.97
C GLN A 126 11.30 19.19 -37.38
N THR A 127 10.70 18.02 -37.48
CA THR A 127 10.31 17.47 -38.78
C THR A 127 9.00 18.06 -39.34
N ASP A 128 8.09 18.45 -38.46
CA ASP A 128 6.74 18.93 -38.82
C ASP A 128 6.50 20.37 -38.42
N GLN A 129 7.50 21.21 -38.55
CA GLN A 129 7.46 22.59 -38.08
C GLN A 129 6.28 23.40 -38.61
N GLY A 130 5.99 23.30 -39.90
CA GLY A 130 4.89 24.04 -40.52
C GLY A 130 3.51 23.54 -40.08
N ALA A 131 3.32 22.25 -40.05
CA ALA A 131 2.06 21.64 -39.63
C ALA A 131 1.81 21.87 -38.14
N ALA A 132 2.86 21.90 -37.32
CA ALA A 132 2.75 22.12 -35.90
C ALA A 132 2.17 23.48 -35.55
N LYS A 133 2.56 24.52 -36.27
CA LYS A 133 2.06 25.88 -36.05
C LYS A 133 0.57 25.99 -36.28
N ALA A 134 0.06 25.36 -37.33
CA ALA A 134 -1.37 25.38 -37.66
C ALA A 134 -2.18 24.65 -36.59
N ARG A 135 -1.68 23.53 -36.11
CA ARG A 135 -2.36 22.76 -35.07
C ARG A 135 -2.36 23.45 -33.73
N THR A 136 -1.30 24.13 -33.40
CA THR A 136 -1.16 24.84 -32.11
C THR A 136 -2.25 25.90 -31.96
N SER A 137 -2.56 26.63 -33.02
CA SER A 137 -3.64 27.65 -32.99
C SER A 137 -5.00 27.04 -32.66
N GLY A 138 -5.31 25.89 -33.25
CA GLY A 138 -6.57 25.21 -33.00
C GLY A 138 -6.64 24.60 -31.60
N GLU A 139 -5.55 24.02 -31.15
CA GLU A 139 -5.48 23.39 -29.83
C GLU A 139 -5.58 24.42 -28.72
N ASP A 140 -4.91 25.55 -28.85
CA ASP A 140 -4.99 26.62 -27.86
C ASP A 140 -6.40 27.14 -27.69
N ALA A 141 -7.14 27.28 -28.79
CA ALA A 141 -8.56 27.68 -28.76
C ALA A 141 -9.40 26.64 -28.03
N ALA A 142 -9.15 25.36 -28.25
CA ALA A 142 -9.86 24.28 -27.57
C ALA A 142 -9.57 24.22 -26.08
N ARG A 143 -8.34 24.51 -25.69
CA ARG A 143 -7.94 24.47 -24.28
C ARG A 143 -8.45 25.68 -23.51
N ALA A 144 -8.71 26.76 -24.14
CA ALA A 144 -9.22 27.98 -23.50
C ALA A 144 -10.64 27.78 -22.96
N ASP A 145 -11.35 26.77 -23.45
CA ASP A 145 -12.65 26.41 -22.95
C ASP A 145 -12.56 25.57 -21.67
#